data_c5e7fb79e234ebd22f7c87f414791470
#
_entry.id   c5e7fb79e234ebd22f7c87f414791470
#
_cell.length_a   1.000
_cell.length_b   1.000
_cell.length_c   1.000
_cell.angle_alpha   90.00
_cell.angle_beta   90.00
_cell.angle_gamma   90.00
#
_symmetry.space_group_name_H-M   'P 1'
#
loop_
_entity.id
_entity.type
_entity.pdbx_description
1 polymer ?
#
loop_
_entity_poly.entity_id
_entity_poly.type
_entity_poly.pdbx_seq_one_letter_code
_entity_poly.pdbx_strand_id
1 'polypeptide(L)'
;MCIRDRVSSVNREAKCPEKIIELAEDNYSAYINEAAEMILSSGKPVVLLSGPSGSGKTTAALRIEARLRELGRTAHTLSMDNYFLPISDENRHELPRDEEGNIDLESPMRLDIPLFTEHLKKIAACEEFEMPRFNFAAQSRREPVPFLRKHGEIIIIEGIHALNPDVTGNDEGFALHMYISVRTYLKAADGSLMHPAQIRLMRRLCRDSLFRKRSYADIFRMFGSVSRGEKLYITPYKKRSDYDIDTFMAYEASVYKNFLYDNIIAQEHGELADFPCCAQILQFLGELNAIDPKYVPSASMIREFIGGSELKY
;
A
#
# COMPACT_ATOMS: atom_id res chain seq x y z
N MET A 1 -3.07 -7.09 19.61
CA MET A 1 -2.76 -5.65 19.50
C MET A 1 -1.32 -5.45 19.96
N CYS A 2 -0.39 -5.25 19.04
CA CYS A 2 1.01 -4.97 19.39
C CYS A 2 1.19 -3.46 19.59
N ILE A 3 1.31 -3.02 20.84
CA ILE A 3 1.80 -1.65 21.15
C ILE A 3 3.32 -1.81 21.21
N ARG A 4 4.02 -1.57 20.10
CA ARG A 4 5.49 -1.73 20.06
C ARG A 4 6.23 -0.44 20.37
N ASP A 5 5.66 0.74 20.02
CA ASP A 5 6.38 1.99 20.15
C ASP A 5 5.59 3.06 20.90
N ARG A 6 6.35 3.86 21.65
CA ARG A 6 5.86 5.08 22.33
C ARG A 6 6.53 6.28 21.68
N VAL A 7 5.80 7.37 21.54
CA VAL A 7 6.35 8.66 21.08
C VAL A 7 7.62 9.03 21.85
N SER A 8 7.65 8.81 23.17
CA SER A 8 8.82 9.08 24.00
C SER A 8 10.04 8.24 23.64
N SER A 9 9.86 6.99 23.21
CA SER A 9 10.95 6.12 22.73
C SER A 9 11.46 6.60 21.38
N VAL A 10 10.54 6.85 20.44
CA VAL A 10 10.86 7.40 19.11
C VAL A 10 11.66 8.71 19.25
N ASN A 11 11.19 9.63 20.11
CA ASN A 11 11.89 10.92 20.35
C ASN A 11 13.28 10.75 20.96
N ARG A 12 13.47 9.77 21.85
CA ARG A 12 14.80 9.47 22.41
C ARG A 12 15.74 8.95 21.32
N GLU A 13 15.25 8.06 20.49
CA GLU A 13 16.03 7.46 19.40
C GLU A 13 16.23 8.42 18.23
N ALA A 14 15.29 9.34 17.97
CA ALA A 14 15.41 10.40 16.97
C ALA A 14 16.58 11.38 17.21
N LYS A 15 17.19 11.35 18.39
CA LYS A 15 18.45 12.08 18.65
C LYS A 15 19.64 11.52 17.86
N CYS A 16 19.51 10.29 17.37
CA CYS A 16 20.46 9.60 16.51
C CYS A 16 19.72 9.04 15.31
N PRO A 17 19.34 9.90 14.31
CA PRO A 17 18.46 9.53 13.21
C PRO A 17 18.92 8.29 12.44
N GLU A 18 20.22 8.17 12.21
CA GLU A 18 20.80 7.05 11.46
C GLU A 18 20.48 5.72 12.14
N LYS A 19 20.58 5.66 13.48
CA LYS A 19 20.38 4.42 14.22
C LYS A 19 18.93 3.95 14.24
N ILE A 20 17.96 4.85 14.46
CA ILE A 20 16.54 4.46 14.44
C ILE A 20 16.10 4.06 13.04
N ILE A 21 16.63 4.72 12.00
CA ILE A 21 16.37 4.41 10.61
C ILE A 21 16.95 3.02 10.28
N GLU A 22 18.23 2.79 10.57
CA GLU A 22 18.88 1.49 10.34
C GLU A 22 18.09 0.35 10.98
N LEU A 23 17.72 0.46 12.25
CA LEU A 23 16.95 -0.56 12.95
C LEU A 23 15.58 -0.81 12.31
N ALA A 24 14.88 0.24 11.88
CA ALA A 24 13.57 0.10 11.25
C ALA A 24 13.68 -0.53 9.85
N GLU A 25 14.69 -0.14 9.06
CA GLU A 25 14.95 -0.72 7.74
C GLU A 25 15.39 -2.19 7.84
N ASP A 26 16.20 -2.55 8.82
CA ASP A 26 16.62 -3.94 9.08
C ASP A 26 15.42 -4.81 9.46
N ASN A 27 14.56 -4.32 10.33
CA ASN A 27 13.32 -5.03 10.71
C ASN A 27 12.41 -5.25 9.48
N TYR A 28 12.25 -4.22 8.63
CA TYR A 28 11.46 -4.38 7.42
C TYR A 28 12.12 -5.33 6.42
N SER A 29 13.44 -5.27 6.28
CA SER A 29 14.21 -6.18 5.43
C SER A 29 14.09 -7.63 5.88
N ALA A 30 13.99 -7.90 7.19
CA ALA A 30 13.73 -9.23 7.71
C ALA A 30 12.38 -9.79 7.21
N TYR A 31 11.29 -9.01 7.25
CA TYR A 31 10.01 -9.43 6.68
C TYR A 31 10.10 -9.73 5.18
N ILE A 32 10.84 -8.92 4.42
CA ILE A 32 11.04 -9.15 2.96
C ILE A 32 11.81 -10.44 2.72
N ASN A 33 12.87 -10.72 3.52
CA ASN A 33 13.64 -11.95 3.44
C ASN A 33 12.79 -13.17 3.74
N GLU A 34 12.04 -13.16 4.85
CA GLU A 34 11.14 -14.24 5.24
C GLU A 34 10.06 -14.49 4.17
N ALA A 35 9.49 -13.41 3.58
CA ALA A 35 8.55 -13.52 2.48
C ALA A 35 9.17 -14.21 1.26
N ALA A 36 10.39 -13.82 0.87
CA ALA A 36 11.09 -14.44 -0.26
C ALA A 36 11.39 -15.92 -0.02
N GLU A 37 11.85 -16.28 1.18
CA GLU A 37 12.10 -17.67 1.56
C GLU A 37 10.81 -18.52 1.55
N MET A 38 9.70 -17.96 2.04
CA MET A 38 8.39 -18.63 2.00
C MET A 38 7.93 -18.86 0.57
N ILE A 39 8.10 -17.86 -0.32
CA ILE A 39 7.76 -17.99 -1.75
C ILE A 39 8.55 -19.15 -2.37
N LEU A 40 9.86 -19.20 -2.14
CA LEU A 40 10.72 -20.26 -2.67
C LEU A 40 10.34 -21.64 -2.14
N SER A 41 10.07 -21.75 -0.84
CA SER A 41 9.72 -23.03 -0.21
C SER A 41 8.32 -23.52 -0.62
N SER A 42 7.40 -22.62 -0.96
CA SER A 42 6.05 -22.97 -1.41
C SER A 42 6.01 -23.68 -2.75
N GLY A 43 6.99 -23.41 -3.62
CA GLY A 43 7.02 -23.88 -5.00
C GLY A 43 5.93 -23.30 -5.90
N LYS A 44 5.09 -22.39 -5.39
CA LYS A 44 3.99 -21.79 -6.14
C LYS A 44 4.49 -20.71 -7.09
N PRO A 45 4.00 -20.66 -8.34
CA PRO A 45 4.48 -19.71 -9.35
C PRO A 45 3.89 -18.30 -9.22
N VAL A 46 2.83 -18.13 -8.45
CA VAL A 46 2.13 -16.85 -8.30
C VAL A 46 2.12 -16.44 -6.83
N VAL A 47 2.31 -15.16 -6.56
CA VAL A 47 2.11 -14.55 -5.24
C VAL A 47 1.02 -13.50 -5.38
N LEU A 48 -0.03 -13.61 -4.59
CA LEU A 48 -1.12 -12.64 -4.50
C LEU A 48 -0.90 -11.78 -3.26
N LEU A 49 -0.52 -10.51 -3.46
CA LEU A 49 -0.11 -9.59 -2.43
C LEU A 49 -1.19 -8.53 -2.20
N SER A 50 -1.96 -8.66 -1.13
CA SER A 50 -3.01 -7.72 -0.79
C SER A 50 -2.64 -6.81 0.38
N GLY A 51 -3.36 -5.72 0.50
CA GLY A 51 -3.27 -4.79 1.62
C GLY A 51 -3.97 -3.48 1.31
N PRO A 52 -4.35 -2.71 2.32
CA PRO A 52 -5.11 -1.49 2.11
C PRO A 52 -4.27 -0.39 1.44
N SER A 53 -4.95 0.64 0.95
CA SER A 53 -4.29 1.80 0.33
C SER A 53 -3.30 2.46 1.30
N GLY A 54 -2.10 2.81 0.81
CA GLY A 54 -1.03 3.40 1.62
C GLY A 54 -0.27 2.41 2.51
N SER A 55 -0.45 1.09 2.31
CA SER A 55 0.29 0.07 3.07
C SER A 55 1.71 -0.20 2.56
N GLY A 56 2.11 0.33 1.39
CA GLY A 56 3.42 0.08 0.79
C GLY A 56 3.50 -1.22 -0.02
N LYS A 57 2.35 -1.68 -0.60
CA LYS A 57 2.29 -2.92 -1.41
C LYS A 57 3.27 -2.92 -2.56
N THR A 58 3.27 -1.87 -3.36
CA THR A 58 4.10 -1.78 -4.56
C THR A 58 5.58 -1.83 -4.20
N THR A 59 6.00 -1.06 -3.19
CA THR A 59 7.39 -1.11 -2.70
C THR A 59 7.77 -2.49 -2.18
N ALA A 60 6.90 -3.13 -1.39
CA ALA A 60 7.19 -4.48 -0.88
C ALA A 60 7.27 -5.51 -1.99
N ALA A 61 6.36 -5.47 -2.99
CA ALA A 61 6.41 -6.36 -4.15
C ALA A 61 7.74 -6.23 -4.91
N LEU A 62 8.19 -4.99 -5.17
CA LEU A 62 9.47 -4.72 -5.83
C LEU A 62 10.67 -5.17 -4.99
N ARG A 63 10.63 -5.00 -3.66
CA ARG A 63 11.70 -5.49 -2.77
C ARG A 63 11.74 -7.01 -2.69
N ILE A 64 10.58 -7.69 -2.64
CA ILE A 64 10.50 -9.15 -2.70
C ILE A 64 11.03 -9.64 -4.06
N GLU A 65 10.65 -8.99 -5.17
CA GLU A 65 11.17 -9.31 -6.51
C GLU A 65 12.71 -9.20 -6.56
N ALA A 66 13.27 -8.09 -6.04
CA ALA A 66 14.71 -7.89 -5.98
C ALA A 66 15.39 -8.99 -5.14
N ARG A 67 14.80 -9.31 -3.98
CA ARG A 67 15.34 -10.36 -3.10
C ARG A 67 15.29 -11.75 -3.74
N LEU A 68 14.22 -12.10 -4.42
CA LEU A 68 14.12 -13.36 -5.17
C LEU A 68 15.19 -13.43 -6.26
N ARG A 69 15.48 -12.32 -6.94
CA ARG A 69 16.52 -12.22 -7.96
C ARG A 69 17.91 -12.43 -7.36
N GLU A 70 18.22 -11.87 -6.19
CA GLU A 70 19.46 -12.13 -5.44
C GLU A 70 19.61 -13.62 -5.07
N LEU A 71 18.50 -14.29 -4.78
CA LEU A 71 18.44 -15.72 -4.50
C LEU A 71 18.43 -16.60 -5.76
N GLY A 72 18.71 -16.02 -6.94
CA GLY A 72 18.84 -16.71 -8.21
C GLY A 72 17.50 -17.10 -8.87
N ARG A 73 16.39 -16.45 -8.49
CA ARG A 73 15.06 -16.70 -9.08
C ARG A 73 14.56 -15.47 -9.83
N THR A 74 14.14 -15.66 -11.06
CA THR A 74 13.48 -14.59 -11.82
C THR A 74 12.08 -14.37 -11.28
N ALA A 75 11.77 -13.13 -10.97
CA ALA A 75 10.44 -12.72 -10.55
C ALA A 75 10.03 -11.42 -11.25
N HIS A 76 8.73 -11.22 -11.43
CA HIS A 76 8.14 -10.01 -12.02
C HIS A 76 6.96 -9.54 -11.18
N THR A 77 6.87 -8.25 -10.96
CA THR A 77 5.75 -7.61 -10.26
C THR A 77 4.74 -7.09 -11.27
N LEU A 78 3.47 -7.44 -11.07
CA LEU A 78 2.33 -6.95 -11.83
C LEU A 78 1.33 -6.26 -10.89
N SER A 79 0.77 -5.13 -11.34
CA SER A 79 -0.29 -4.46 -10.59
C SER A 79 -1.66 -4.88 -11.09
N MET A 80 -2.52 -5.32 -10.16
CA MET A 80 -3.94 -5.59 -10.43
C MET A 80 -4.69 -4.33 -10.88
N ASP A 81 -4.19 -3.16 -10.55
CA ASP A 81 -4.75 -1.87 -10.94
C ASP A 81 -4.80 -1.69 -12.47
N ASN A 82 -4.02 -2.45 -13.24
CA ASN A 82 -4.09 -2.47 -14.70
C ASN A 82 -5.41 -3.03 -15.24
N TYR A 83 -6.16 -3.75 -14.42
CA TYR A 83 -7.45 -4.36 -14.78
C TYR A 83 -8.65 -3.50 -14.44
N PHE A 84 -8.49 -2.25 -14.00
CA PHE A 84 -9.62 -1.36 -13.75
C PHE A 84 -10.44 -1.13 -15.02
N LEU A 85 -11.76 -1.06 -14.82
CA LEU A 85 -12.71 -0.65 -15.85
C LEU A 85 -12.56 0.87 -16.07
N PRO A 86 -12.48 1.34 -17.32
CA PRO A 86 -12.45 2.77 -17.62
C PRO A 86 -13.70 3.47 -17.09
N ILE A 87 -13.61 4.78 -16.86
CA ILE A 87 -14.76 5.62 -16.56
C ILE A 87 -15.04 6.46 -17.78
N SER A 88 -16.16 6.21 -18.45
CA SER A 88 -16.67 7.00 -19.57
C SER A 88 -18.12 7.42 -19.30
N ASP A 89 -18.62 8.36 -20.05
CA ASP A 89 -20.04 8.79 -19.94
C ASP A 89 -20.99 7.66 -20.28
N GLU A 90 -20.58 6.72 -21.13
CA GLU A 90 -21.37 5.59 -21.58
C GLU A 90 -21.56 4.54 -20.48
N ASN A 91 -20.49 4.20 -19.70
CA ASN A 91 -20.55 3.14 -18.69
C ASN A 91 -20.69 3.65 -17.25
N ARG A 92 -20.69 4.97 -17.05
CA ARG A 92 -20.71 5.58 -15.70
C ARG A 92 -21.92 5.15 -14.86
N HIS A 93 -23.04 4.83 -15.51
CA HIS A 93 -24.25 4.39 -14.84
C HIS A 93 -24.20 2.93 -14.37
N GLU A 94 -23.32 2.10 -14.95
CA GLU A 94 -23.13 0.68 -14.63
C GLU A 94 -22.10 0.47 -13.50
N LEU A 95 -21.30 1.50 -13.22
CA LEU A 95 -20.25 1.39 -12.22
C LEU A 95 -20.81 1.31 -10.79
N PRO A 96 -20.17 0.54 -9.90
CA PRO A 96 -20.62 0.39 -8.52
C PRO A 96 -20.66 1.74 -7.81
N ARG A 97 -21.68 1.93 -6.96
CA ARG A 97 -21.87 3.16 -6.20
C ARG A 97 -21.85 2.87 -4.71
N ASP A 98 -21.36 3.86 -3.95
CA ASP A 98 -21.45 3.87 -2.51
C ASP A 98 -22.84 4.28 -2.01
N GLU A 99 -23.03 4.30 -0.69
CA GLU A 99 -24.30 4.66 -0.04
C GLU A 99 -24.70 6.13 -0.29
N GLU A 100 -23.75 6.97 -0.67
CA GLU A 100 -23.95 8.39 -1.01
C GLU A 100 -24.25 8.59 -2.50
N GLY A 101 -24.23 7.51 -3.31
CA GLY A 101 -24.46 7.52 -4.74
C GLY A 101 -23.24 7.89 -5.58
N ASN A 102 -22.06 8.07 -4.99
CA ASN A 102 -20.81 8.28 -5.70
C ASN A 102 -20.27 6.96 -6.28
N ILE A 103 -19.43 7.04 -7.31
CA ILE A 103 -18.77 5.83 -7.83
C ILE A 103 -17.88 5.26 -6.71
N ASP A 104 -18.12 4.00 -6.34
CA ASP A 104 -17.30 3.29 -5.35
C ASP A 104 -15.97 2.82 -5.97
N LEU A 105 -14.94 3.64 -5.84
CA LEU A 105 -13.61 3.36 -6.39
C LEU A 105 -12.89 2.20 -5.69
N GLU A 106 -13.33 1.81 -4.51
CA GLU A 106 -12.75 0.71 -3.72
C GLU A 106 -13.47 -0.63 -3.98
N SER A 107 -14.58 -0.62 -4.72
CA SER A 107 -15.35 -1.83 -5.03
C SER A 107 -14.56 -2.79 -5.95
N PRO A 108 -14.56 -4.12 -5.69
CA PRO A 108 -13.97 -5.10 -6.60
C PRO A 108 -14.65 -5.11 -7.97
N MET A 109 -15.91 -4.66 -8.06
CA MET A 109 -16.64 -4.53 -9.33
C MET A 109 -16.08 -3.43 -10.25
N ARG A 110 -15.09 -2.66 -9.79
CA ARG A 110 -14.30 -1.76 -10.63
C ARG A 110 -13.25 -2.48 -11.47
N LEU A 111 -12.97 -3.75 -11.17
CA LEU A 111 -12.07 -4.58 -11.94
C LEU A 111 -12.79 -5.34 -13.03
N ASP A 112 -12.12 -5.55 -14.14
CA ASP A 112 -12.51 -6.51 -15.17
C ASP A 112 -12.19 -7.94 -14.66
N ILE A 113 -13.05 -8.43 -13.77
CA ILE A 113 -12.84 -9.70 -13.08
C ILE A 113 -12.72 -10.87 -14.05
N PRO A 114 -13.57 -10.99 -15.10
CA PRO A 114 -13.44 -12.07 -16.08
C PRO A 114 -12.07 -12.08 -16.76
N LEU A 115 -11.61 -10.92 -17.22
CA LEU A 115 -10.30 -10.78 -17.86
C LEU A 115 -9.15 -11.08 -16.88
N PHE A 116 -9.23 -10.57 -15.66
CA PHE A 116 -8.22 -10.84 -14.63
C PHE A 116 -8.13 -12.33 -14.30
N THR A 117 -9.26 -13.00 -14.08
CA THR A 117 -9.31 -14.42 -13.76
C THR A 117 -8.79 -15.29 -14.92
N GLU A 118 -9.10 -14.93 -16.18
CA GLU A 118 -8.52 -15.58 -17.35
C GLU A 118 -7.01 -15.45 -17.40
N HIS A 119 -6.49 -14.22 -17.23
CA HIS A 119 -5.06 -13.96 -17.27
C HIS A 119 -4.32 -14.63 -16.11
N LEU A 120 -4.91 -14.69 -14.93
CA LEU A 120 -4.34 -15.39 -13.77
C LEU A 120 -4.13 -16.89 -14.08
N LYS A 121 -5.09 -17.54 -14.78
CA LYS A 121 -4.97 -18.94 -15.24
C LYS A 121 -3.86 -19.08 -16.29
N LYS A 122 -3.79 -18.15 -17.26
CA LYS A 122 -2.72 -18.13 -18.27
C LYS A 122 -1.34 -17.96 -17.65
N ILE A 123 -1.20 -17.09 -16.65
CA ILE A 123 0.04 -16.95 -15.86
C ILE A 123 0.39 -18.30 -15.22
N ALA A 124 -0.55 -18.95 -14.56
CA ALA A 124 -0.31 -20.25 -13.92
C ALA A 124 0.10 -21.34 -14.94
N ALA A 125 -0.50 -21.33 -16.13
CA ALA A 125 -0.26 -22.30 -17.21
C ALA A 125 0.96 -22.00 -18.09
N CYS A 126 1.66 -20.86 -17.90
CA CYS A 126 2.71 -20.37 -18.83
C CYS A 126 2.18 -20.13 -20.25
N GLU A 127 1.02 -19.55 -20.37
CA GLU A 127 0.40 -19.16 -21.64
C GLU A 127 0.54 -17.66 -21.88
N GLU A 128 0.73 -17.27 -23.13
CA GLU A 128 0.84 -15.87 -23.55
C GLU A 128 -0.52 -15.18 -23.54
N PHE A 129 -0.53 -13.88 -23.18
CA PHE A 129 -1.70 -13.03 -23.23
C PHE A 129 -1.33 -11.55 -23.38
N GLU A 130 -2.30 -10.73 -23.78
CA GLU A 130 -2.18 -9.29 -23.89
C GLU A 130 -2.54 -8.63 -22.54
N MET A 131 -1.54 -8.26 -21.74
CA MET A 131 -1.73 -7.65 -20.43
C MET A 131 -2.27 -6.22 -20.59
N PRO A 132 -3.43 -5.89 -19.99
CA PRO A 132 -3.97 -4.54 -20.04
C PRO A 132 -3.06 -3.56 -19.31
N ARG A 133 -3.17 -2.28 -19.68
CA ARG A 133 -2.51 -1.18 -18.99
C ARG A 133 -3.53 -0.08 -18.69
N PHE A 134 -3.50 0.47 -17.47
CA PHE A 134 -4.44 1.50 -17.05
C PHE A 134 -3.75 2.85 -16.82
N ASN A 135 -4.40 3.92 -17.25
CA ASN A 135 -3.99 5.28 -17.02
C ASN A 135 -4.92 5.94 -15.99
N PHE A 136 -4.44 6.06 -14.75
CA PHE A 136 -5.22 6.65 -13.66
C PHE A 136 -5.56 8.13 -13.87
N ALA A 137 -4.69 8.90 -14.52
CA ALA A 137 -4.95 10.31 -14.77
C ALA A 137 -6.10 10.51 -15.78
N ALA A 138 -6.16 9.65 -16.81
CA ALA A 138 -7.18 9.68 -17.84
C ALA A 138 -8.37 8.74 -17.55
N GLN A 139 -8.30 7.92 -16.49
CA GLN A 139 -9.30 6.88 -16.15
C GLN A 139 -9.64 5.98 -17.35
N SER A 140 -8.63 5.60 -18.14
CA SER A 140 -8.79 4.86 -19.39
C SER A 140 -7.74 3.76 -19.55
N ARG A 141 -8.05 2.74 -20.36
CA ARG A 141 -7.07 1.74 -20.78
C ARG A 141 -6.11 2.33 -21.82
N ARG A 142 -4.87 1.85 -21.80
CA ARG A 142 -3.85 2.06 -22.84
C ARG A 142 -3.72 0.79 -23.67
N GLU A 143 -2.93 0.88 -24.76
CA GLU A 143 -2.54 -0.30 -25.54
C GLU A 143 -1.98 -1.38 -24.64
N PRO A 144 -2.47 -2.62 -24.76
CA PRO A 144 -1.98 -3.74 -23.99
C PRO A 144 -0.55 -4.10 -24.40
N VAL A 145 0.09 -4.92 -23.60
CA VAL A 145 1.44 -5.42 -23.92
C VAL A 145 1.46 -6.94 -23.79
N PRO A 146 2.18 -7.65 -24.70
CA PRO A 146 2.31 -9.09 -24.59
C PRO A 146 3.04 -9.47 -23.32
N PHE A 147 2.54 -10.48 -22.62
CA PHE A 147 3.12 -11.02 -21.41
C PHE A 147 3.10 -12.54 -21.43
N LEU A 148 4.22 -13.13 -21.04
CA LEU A 148 4.41 -14.58 -20.91
C LEU A 148 5.24 -14.86 -19.66
N ARG A 149 4.71 -15.62 -18.71
CA ARG A 149 5.50 -16.21 -17.63
C ARG A 149 6.25 -17.43 -18.14
N LYS A 150 7.57 -17.44 -18.05
CA LYS A 150 8.37 -18.63 -18.38
C LYS A 150 8.38 -19.64 -17.22
N HIS A 151 8.62 -20.92 -17.53
CA HIS A 151 8.77 -21.93 -16.51
C HIS A 151 9.86 -21.57 -15.50
N GLY A 152 9.56 -21.67 -14.21
CA GLY A 152 10.47 -21.33 -13.13
C GLY A 152 10.46 -19.86 -12.70
N GLU A 153 9.82 -18.98 -13.43
CA GLU A 153 9.61 -17.59 -13.02
C GLU A 153 8.46 -17.47 -12.02
N ILE A 154 8.54 -16.46 -11.16
CA ILE A 154 7.55 -16.14 -10.12
C ILE A 154 6.88 -14.82 -10.50
N ILE A 155 5.55 -14.76 -10.40
CA ILE A 155 4.80 -13.53 -10.64
C ILE A 155 4.18 -13.06 -9.33
N ILE A 156 4.52 -11.83 -8.94
CA ILE A 156 3.95 -11.15 -7.78
C ILE A 156 2.86 -10.21 -8.29
N ILE A 157 1.60 -10.50 -7.98
CA ILE A 157 0.46 -9.66 -8.35
C ILE A 157 0.03 -8.88 -7.11
N GLU A 158 0.25 -7.57 -7.12
CA GLU A 158 -0.16 -6.71 -6.02
C GLU A 158 -1.48 -5.98 -6.33
N GLY A 159 -2.34 -5.87 -5.32
CA GLY A 159 -3.59 -5.12 -5.44
C GLY A 159 -4.44 -5.23 -4.18
N ILE A 160 -5.35 -4.27 -4.00
CA ILE A 160 -6.22 -4.25 -2.81
C ILE A 160 -7.14 -5.47 -2.73
N HIS A 161 -7.48 -6.07 -3.86
CA HIS A 161 -8.39 -7.22 -3.98
C HIS A 161 -7.66 -8.56 -4.23
N ALA A 162 -6.34 -8.60 -4.12
CA ALA A 162 -5.56 -9.80 -4.44
C ALA A 162 -5.86 -11.03 -3.55
N LEU A 163 -6.53 -10.86 -2.41
CA LEU A 163 -7.00 -11.96 -1.56
C LEU A 163 -8.52 -12.19 -1.64
N ASN A 164 -9.24 -11.43 -2.47
CA ASN A 164 -10.68 -11.60 -2.62
C ASN A 164 -10.97 -12.76 -3.58
N PRO A 165 -11.59 -13.90 -3.13
CA PRO A 165 -11.87 -15.06 -3.99
C PRO A 165 -12.88 -14.74 -5.09
N ASP A 166 -13.76 -13.74 -4.93
CA ASP A 166 -14.67 -13.30 -5.97
C ASP A 166 -13.92 -12.67 -7.15
N VAL A 167 -12.66 -12.22 -6.93
CA VAL A 167 -11.79 -11.64 -7.95
C VAL A 167 -10.77 -12.65 -8.47
N THR A 168 -10.14 -13.43 -7.58
CA THR A 168 -9.06 -14.36 -7.96
C THR A 168 -9.56 -15.75 -8.36
N GLY A 169 -10.78 -16.09 -8.00
CA GLY A 169 -11.33 -17.42 -8.24
C GLY A 169 -10.66 -18.51 -7.40
N ASN A 170 -10.57 -19.70 -7.94
CA ASN A 170 -9.90 -20.83 -7.29
C ASN A 170 -8.39 -20.80 -7.60
N ASP A 171 -7.62 -20.17 -6.74
CA ASP A 171 -6.18 -19.89 -6.89
C ASP A 171 -5.28 -20.72 -5.94
N GLU A 172 -5.87 -21.44 -4.99
CA GLU A 172 -5.14 -22.12 -3.89
C GLU A 172 -4.09 -23.12 -4.38
N GLY A 173 -4.31 -23.74 -5.53
CA GLY A 173 -3.40 -24.74 -6.11
C GLY A 173 -2.08 -24.16 -6.63
N PHE A 174 -2.03 -22.87 -7.00
CA PHE A 174 -0.89 -22.27 -7.68
C PHE A 174 -0.45 -20.91 -7.11
N ALA A 175 -1.23 -20.29 -6.23
CA ALA A 175 -0.91 -18.98 -5.66
C ALA A 175 -0.60 -19.07 -4.15
N LEU A 176 0.39 -18.29 -3.72
CA LEU A 176 0.70 -17.99 -2.33
C LEU A 176 0.07 -16.64 -1.97
N HIS A 177 -0.53 -16.54 -0.80
CA HIS A 177 -1.26 -15.36 -0.37
C HIS A 177 -0.48 -14.58 0.67
N MET A 178 -0.27 -13.29 0.45
CA MET A 178 0.42 -12.41 1.39
C MET A 178 -0.41 -11.16 1.68
N TYR A 179 -0.36 -10.69 2.92
CA TYR A 179 -1.05 -9.48 3.32
C TYR A 179 -0.09 -8.45 3.91
N ILE A 180 -0.19 -7.22 3.43
CA ILE A 180 0.65 -6.11 3.86
C ILE A 180 -0.19 -5.03 4.51
N SER A 181 0.18 -4.63 5.73
CA SER A 181 -0.45 -3.50 6.39
C SER A 181 0.44 -2.91 7.50
N VAL A 182 0.17 -1.67 7.88
CA VAL A 182 0.64 -1.15 9.16
C VAL A 182 -0.16 -1.85 10.26
N ARG A 183 0.52 -2.47 11.23
CA ARG A 183 -0.11 -3.24 12.33
C ARG A 183 0.20 -2.67 13.71
N THR A 184 1.20 -1.83 13.78
CA THR A 184 1.69 -1.24 15.03
C THR A 184 0.93 0.03 15.37
N TYR A 185 0.58 0.17 16.66
CA TYR A 185 0.02 1.38 17.24
C TYR A 185 1.15 2.21 17.87
N LEU A 186 1.12 3.52 17.67
CA LEU A 186 2.03 4.45 18.34
C LEU A 186 1.30 5.09 19.53
N LYS A 187 1.92 5.04 20.73
CA LYS A 187 1.33 5.57 21.95
C LYS A 187 1.87 6.95 22.29
N ALA A 188 0.98 7.95 22.42
CA ALA A 188 1.29 9.31 22.86
C ALA A 188 1.60 9.40 24.36
N ALA A 189 2.05 10.57 24.81
CA ALA A 189 2.40 10.83 26.22
C ALA A 189 1.18 10.74 27.13
N ASP A 190 0.01 11.19 26.68
CA ASP A 190 -1.27 11.11 27.42
C ASP A 190 -1.89 9.70 27.42
N GLY A 191 -1.28 8.74 26.74
CA GLY A 191 -1.76 7.36 26.63
C GLY A 191 -2.68 7.10 25.46
N SER A 192 -3.07 8.10 24.67
CA SER A 192 -3.82 7.93 23.43
C SER A 192 -3.04 7.11 22.41
N LEU A 193 -3.74 6.43 21.50
CA LEU A 193 -3.15 5.55 20.51
C LEU A 193 -3.38 6.11 19.09
N MET A 194 -2.31 6.29 18.34
CA MET A 194 -2.41 6.49 16.90
C MET A 194 -2.72 5.15 16.24
N HIS A 195 -3.88 5.09 15.58
CA HIS A 195 -4.33 3.90 14.88
C HIS A 195 -3.50 3.69 13.58
N PRO A 196 -3.17 2.45 13.19
CA PRO A 196 -2.46 2.14 11.94
C PRO A 196 -3.03 2.81 10.69
N ALA A 197 -4.35 2.99 10.61
CA ALA A 197 -4.98 3.72 9.51
C ALA A 197 -4.54 5.19 9.44
N GLN A 198 -4.23 5.84 10.58
CA GLN A 198 -3.75 7.23 10.59
C GLN A 198 -2.31 7.34 10.06
N ILE A 199 -1.47 6.33 10.30
CA ILE A 199 -0.15 6.24 9.66
C ILE A 199 -0.30 6.18 8.14
N ARG A 200 -1.21 5.34 7.63
CA ARG A 200 -1.48 5.25 6.19
C ARG A 200 -2.12 6.52 5.63
N LEU A 201 -2.92 7.22 6.42
CA LEU A 201 -3.44 8.54 6.04
C LEU A 201 -2.30 9.55 5.90
N MET A 202 -1.35 9.62 6.84
CA MET A 202 -0.17 10.49 6.73
C MET A 202 0.67 10.16 5.48
N ARG A 203 0.88 8.89 5.16
CA ARG A 203 1.52 8.44 3.91
C ARG A 203 0.78 9.00 2.69
N ARG A 204 -0.55 8.91 2.66
CA ARG A 204 -1.37 9.47 1.58
C ARG A 204 -1.33 10.99 1.53
N LEU A 205 -1.40 11.66 2.70
CA LEU A 205 -1.28 13.12 2.77
C LEU A 205 0.04 13.60 2.15
N CYS A 206 1.17 12.97 2.47
CA CYS A 206 2.45 13.27 1.83
C CYS A 206 2.40 12.98 0.33
N ARG A 207 2.09 11.75 -0.08
CA ARG A 207 2.16 11.34 -1.48
C ARG A 207 1.19 12.13 -2.38
N ASP A 208 -0.07 12.23 -1.97
CA ASP A 208 -1.10 12.77 -2.84
C ASP A 208 -1.02 14.30 -2.94
N SER A 209 -0.51 15.00 -1.89
CA SER A 209 -0.21 16.43 -1.99
C SER A 209 1.03 16.73 -2.83
N LEU A 210 2.12 15.98 -2.63
CA LEU A 210 3.39 16.21 -3.33
C LEU A 210 3.33 15.84 -4.82
N PHE A 211 2.68 14.70 -5.15
CA PHE A 211 2.78 14.13 -6.51
C PHE A 211 1.48 14.15 -7.29
N ARG A 212 0.32 14.28 -6.63
CA ARG A 212 -1.00 14.26 -7.28
C ARG A 212 -1.73 15.60 -7.21
N LYS A 213 -1.11 16.61 -6.58
CA LYS A 213 -1.63 17.98 -6.43
C LYS A 213 -3.04 18.05 -5.81
N ARG A 214 -3.34 17.12 -4.88
CA ARG A 214 -4.62 17.10 -4.16
C ARG A 214 -4.55 17.97 -2.92
N SER A 215 -5.67 18.64 -2.59
CA SER A 215 -5.80 19.34 -1.30
C SER A 215 -5.86 18.34 -0.14
N TYR A 216 -5.46 18.77 1.05
CA TYR A 216 -5.58 17.93 2.24
C TYR A 216 -7.03 17.57 2.52
N ALA A 217 -7.98 18.52 2.37
CA ALA A 217 -9.40 18.27 2.55
C ALA A 217 -9.93 17.14 1.64
N ASP A 218 -9.51 17.14 0.36
CA ASP A 218 -9.87 16.06 -0.57
C ASP A 218 -9.29 14.71 -0.13
N ILE A 219 -8.03 14.70 0.35
CA ILE A 219 -7.39 13.46 0.79
C ILE A 219 -8.09 12.92 2.03
N PHE A 220 -8.44 13.78 3.02
CA PHE A 220 -9.21 13.38 4.20
C PHE A 220 -10.58 12.82 3.83
N ARG A 221 -11.31 13.50 2.93
CA ARG A 221 -12.63 13.06 2.44
C ARG A 221 -12.54 11.71 1.75
N MET A 222 -11.59 11.55 0.82
CA MET A 222 -11.35 10.29 0.13
C MET A 222 -10.97 9.16 1.07
N PHE A 223 -10.26 9.46 2.17
CA PHE A 223 -9.84 8.43 3.12
C PHE A 223 -11.02 7.80 3.87
N GLY A 224 -12.13 8.50 4.00
CA GLY A 224 -13.40 7.93 4.49
C GLY A 224 -13.88 6.77 3.61
N SER A 225 -13.96 7.00 2.29
CA SER A 225 -14.33 5.97 1.31
C SER A 225 -13.32 4.82 1.28
N VAL A 226 -12.01 5.12 1.34
CA VAL A 226 -10.95 4.10 1.42
C VAL A 226 -11.10 3.23 2.66
N SER A 227 -11.37 3.83 3.83
CA SER A 227 -11.55 3.08 5.09
C SER A 227 -12.82 2.23 5.07
N ARG A 228 -13.89 2.69 4.41
CA ARG A 228 -15.11 1.91 4.19
C ARG A 228 -14.81 0.72 3.28
N GLY A 229 -14.17 0.95 2.13
CA GLY A 229 -13.79 -0.11 1.18
C GLY A 229 -12.87 -1.15 1.80
N GLU A 230 -11.91 -0.74 2.64
CA GLU A 230 -11.06 -1.67 3.39
C GLU A 230 -11.88 -2.63 4.27
N LYS A 231 -12.87 -2.10 5.01
CA LYS A 231 -13.73 -2.91 5.88
C LYS A 231 -14.61 -3.88 5.09
N LEU A 232 -15.13 -3.45 3.95
CA LEU A 232 -16.06 -4.23 3.14
C LEU A 232 -15.36 -5.25 2.24
N TYR A 233 -14.23 -4.87 1.62
CA TYR A 233 -13.69 -5.59 0.47
C TYR A 233 -12.27 -6.16 0.69
N ILE A 234 -11.58 -5.77 1.76
CA ILE A 234 -10.19 -6.20 1.99
C ILE A 234 -10.06 -7.00 3.29
N THR A 235 -10.48 -6.41 4.41
CA THR A 235 -10.36 -7.00 5.75
C THR A 235 -11.02 -8.38 5.89
N PRO A 236 -12.19 -8.67 5.29
CA PRO A 236 -12.83 -9.99 5.39
C PRO A 236 -11.97 -11.13 4.84
N TYR A 237 -11.13 -10.83 3.85
CA TYR A 237 -10.29 -11.82 3.17
C TYR A 237 -8.87 -11.92 3.74
N LYS A 238 -8.50 -11.08 4.70
CA LYS A 238 -7.19 -11.12 5.34
C LYS A 238 -6.83 -12.50 5.90
N LYS A 239 -7.83 -13.25 6.39
CA LYS A 239 -7.63 -14.61 6.93
C LYS A 239 -7.09 -15.64 5.93
N ARG A 240 -7.13 -15.32 4.61
CA ARG A 240 -6.54 -16.16 3.54
C ARG A 240 -5.04 -15.97 3.42
N SER A 241 -4.46 -15.01 4.12
CA SER A 241 -3.02 -14.75 4.05
C SER A 241 -2.23 -15.90 4.69
N ASP A 242 -1.26 -16.40 3.95
CA ASP A 242 -0.24 -17.36 4.43
C ASP A 242 0.86 -16.62 5.21
N TYR A 243 1.12 -15.34 4.87
CA TYR A 243 2.13 -14.52 5.53
C TYR A 243 1.75 -13.04 5.59
N ASP A 244 1.90 -12.45 6.78
CA ASP A 244 1.57 -11.05 7.04
C ASP A 244 2.84 -10.21 7.21
N ILE A 245 2.97 -9.12 6.45
CA ILE A 245 4.08 -8.16 6.55
C ILE A 245 3.61 -6.90 7.27
N ASP A 246 4.26 -6.54 8.38
CA ASP A 246 4.07 -5.24 9.03
C ASP A 246 4.99 -4.20 8.39
N THR A 247 4.39 -3.16 7.83
CA THR A 247 5.11 -2.08 7.15
C THR A 247 5.30 -0.84 8.02
N PHE A 248 5.12 -0.95 9.33
CA PHE A 248 5.36 0.17 10.24
C PHE A 248 6.86 0.49 10.31
N MET A 249 7.19 1.76 10.07
CA MET A 249 8.54 2.28 10.23
C MET A 249 8.55 3.24 11.42
N ALA A 250 9.27 2.87 12.49
CA ALA A 250 9.23 3.60 13.75
C ALA A 250 9.53 5.12 13.62
N TYR A 251 10.32 5.49 12.62
CA TYR A 251 10.74 6.86 12.37
C TYR A 251 9.85 7.64 11.38
N GLU A 252 8.91 6.97 10.66
CA GLU A 252 8.21 7.57 9.53
C GLU A 252 7.38 8.81 9.90
N ALA A 253 6.66 8.77 11.02
CA ALA A 253 5.86 9.92 11.46
C ALA A 253 6.75 11.14 11.81
N SER A 254 7.94 10.92 12.35
CA SER A 254 8.94 11.97 12.60
C SER A 254 9.45 12.61 11.30
N VAL A 255 9.56 11.83 10.23
CA VAL A 255 9.90 12.35 8.89
C VAL A 255 8.70 13.09 8.29
N TYR A 256 7.49 12.53 8.37
CA TYR A 256 6.28 13.16 7.83
C TYR A 256 5.93 14.48 8.49
N LYS A 257 6.35 14.71 9.73
CA LYS A 257 6.21 16.00 10.41
C LYS A 257 6.72 17.16 9.56
N ASN A 258 7.85 17.01 8.87
CA ASN A 258 8.43 18.08 8.03
C ASN A 258 7.54 18.46 6.83
N PHE A 259 6.67 17.56 6.37
CA PHE A 259 5.79 17.79 5.23
C PHE A 259 4.40 18.22 5.63
N LEU A 260 3.93 17.79 6.80
CA LEU A 260 2.53 17.85 7.16
C LEU A 260 2.20 18.86 8.25
N TYR A 261 3.06 18.99 9.30
CA TYR A 261 2.67 19.66 10.54
C TYR A 261 2.23 21.11 10.31
N ASP A 262 3.10 21.96 9.75
CA ASP A 262 2.80 23.37 9.54
C ASP A 262 1.69 23.59 8.52
N ASN A 263 1.63 22.74 7.48
CA ASN A 263 0.61 22.82 6.46
C ASN A 263 -0.79 22.44 6.94
N ILE A 264 -0.90 21.46 7.85
CA ILE A 264 -2.18 21.05 8.42
C ILE A 264 -2.63 22.06 9.47
N ILE A 265 -1.74 22.54 10.34
CA ILE A 265 -2.07 23.52 11.37
C ILE A 265 -2.58 24.84 10.77
N ALA A 266 -2.03 25.25 9.63
CA ALA A 266 -2.49 26.45 8.92
C ALA A 266 -3.92 26.34 8.39
N GLN A 267 -4.48 25.14 8.27
CA GLN A 267 -5.81 24.84 7.73
C GLN A 267 -6.77 24.23 8.78
N GLU A 268 -6.29 23.99 10.02
CA GLU A 268 -7.04 23.28 11.08
C GLU A 268 -8.37 23.92 11.42
N HIS A 269 -8.41 25.25 11.48
CA HIS A 269 -9.63 26.02 11.78
C HIS A 269 -10.41 26.46 10.53
N GLY A 270 -9.98 26.02 9.35
CA GLY A 270 -10.60 26.28 8.05
C GLY A 270 -11.15 25.01 7.41
N GLU A 271 -10.59 24.66 6.25
CA GLU A 271 -11.06 23.51 5.45
C GLU A 271 -10.94 22.14 6.15
N LEU A 272 -10.08 22.04 7.17
CA LEU A 272 -9.85 20.78 7.89
C LEU A 272 -10.62 20.67 9.21
N ALA A 273 -11.38 21.67 9.61
CA ALA A 273 -12.13 21.71 10.88
C ALA A 273 -13.15 20.56 11.01
N ASP A 274 -13.71 20.10 9.90
CA ASP A 274 -14.73 19.04 9.85
C ASP A 274 -14.15 17.62 9.93
N PHE A 275 -12.81 17.47 10.00
CA PHE A 275 -12.16 16.16 10.04
C PHE A 275 -11.57 15.85 11.43
N PRO A 276 -12.27 15.10 12.31
CA PRO A 276 -11.79 14.81 13.68
C PRO A 276 -10.42 14.16 13.74
N CYS A 277 -10.05 13.36 12.73
CA CYS A 277 -8.74 12.72 12.68
C CYS A 277 -7.59 13.71 12.40
N CYS A 278 -7.90 14.94 11.94
CA CYS A 278 -6.92 16.00 11.75
C CYS A 278 -6.29 16.41 13.09
N ALA A 279 -7.12 16.72 14.11
CA ALA A 279 -6.64 17.09 15.43
C ALA A 279 -5.77 15.99 16.08
N GLN A 280 -6.15 14.71 15.91
CA GLN A 280 -5.34 13.59 16.41
C GLN A 280 -3.97 13.52 15.72
N ILE A 281 -3.93 13.67 14.39
CA ILE A 281 -2.67 13.67 13.64
C ILE A 281 -1.78 14.83 14.09
N LEU A 282 -2.36 16.04 14.24
CA LEU A 282 -1.63 17.22 14.72
C LEU A 282 -1.05 17.00 16.12
N GLN A 283 -1.84 16.45 17.05
CA GLN A 283 -1.38 16.12 18.39
C GLN A 283 -0.14 15.21 18.33
N PHE A 284 -0.21 14.10 17.62
CA PHE A 284 0.91 13.16 17.52
C PHE A 284 2.13 13.77 16.83
N LEU A 285 1.94 14.48 15.73
CA LEU A 285 3.03 15.17 15.03
C LEU A 285 3.65 16.26 15.92
N GLY A 286 2.82 16.96 16.74
CA GLY A 286 3.27 17.96 17.72
C GLY A 286 4.22 17.38 18.76
N GLU A 287 3.93 16.18 19.28
CA GLU A 287 4.74 15.49 20.28
C GLU A 287 6.05 14.88 19.73
N LEU A 288 6.12 14.59 18.42
CA LEU A 288 7.28 13.98 17.80
C LEU A 288 8.39 14.98 17.50
N ASN A 289 9.65 14.57 17.67
CA ASN A 289 10.80 15.27 17.13
C ASN A 289 10.90 15.00 15.63
N ALA A 290 11.11 16.07 14.84
CA ALA A 290 11.30 15.92 13.40
C ALA A 290 12.64 15.22 13.08
N ILE A 291 12.61 14.34 12.07
CA ILE A 291 13.81 13.74 11.47
C ILE A 291 13.92 14.28 10.04
N ASP A 292 15.09 14.83 9.69
CA ASP A 292 15.33 15.37 8.35
C ASP A 292 15.24 14.24 7.29
N PRO A 293 14.41 14.42 6.23
CA PRO A 293 14.26 13.42 5.17
C PRO A 293 15.57 13.00 4.47
N LYS A 294 16.64 13.80 4.57
CA LYS A 294 17.95 13.44 3.99
C LYS A 294 18.55 12.14 4.57
N TYR A 295 18.19 11.78 5.82
CA TYR A 295 18.67 10.55 6.46
C TYR A 295 17.96 9.29 5.94
N VAL A 296 16.82 9.44 5.27
CA VAL A 296 16.05 8.30 4.76
C VAL A 296 16.75 7.69 3.55
N PRO A 297 17.05 6.38 3.55
CA PRO A 297 17.67 5.71 2.40
C PRO A 297 16.81 5.80 1.14
N SER A 298 17.43 5.81 -0.04
CA SER A 298 16.71 5.83 -1.33
C SER A 298 15.89 4.57 -1.59
N ALA A 299 16.32 3.44 -1.00
CA ALA A 299 15.59 2.16 -1.07
C ALA A 299 14.45 2.05 -0.05
N SER A 300 14.31 3.01 0.88
CA SER A 300 13.29 2.93 1.93
C SER A 300 11.87 2.95 1.37
N MET A 301 10.99 2.16 1.99
CA MET A 301 9.57 2.11 1.66
C MET A 301 8.89 3.49 1.79
N ILE A 302 9.27 4.30 2.76
CA ILE A 302 8.65 5.62 2.94
C ILE A 302 8.97 6.60 1.79
N ARG A 303 9.99 6.33 0.98
CA ARG A 303 10.29 7.11 -0.23
C ARG A 303 9.18 7.06 -1.27
N GLU A 304 8.36 6.01 -1.29
CA GLU A 304 7.12 5.97 -2.07
C GLU A 304 6.22 7.18 -1.78
N PHE A 305 6.26 7.69 -0.55
CA PHE A 305 5.34 8.73 -0.09
C PHE A 305 5.97 10.14 -0.05
N ILE A 306 7.28 10.24 0.12
CA ILE A 306 7.99 11.53 0.23
C ILE A 306 8.88 11.84 -0.98
N GLY A 307 9.04 10.89 -1.89
CA GLY A 307 9.89 11.03 -3.07
C GLY A 307 11.35 10.68 -2.86
N GLY A 308 12.12 10.71 -3.95
CA GLY A 308 13.53 10.36 -3.95
C GLY A 308 13.80 8.86 -3.82
N SER A 309 12.86 8.01 -4.26
CA SER A 309 13.05 6.56 -4.32
C SER A 309 13.92 6.17 -5.51
N GLU A 310 14.79 5.18 -5.31
CA GLU A 310 15.50 4.50 -6.42
C GLU A 310 14.62 3.46 -7.12
N LEU A 311 13.52 3.05 -6.49
CA LEU A 311 12.55 2.15 -7.09
C LEU A 311 11.69 2.90 -8.12
N LYS A 312 11.38 2.23 -9.23
CA LYS A 312 10.50 2.77 -10.27
C LYS A 312 9.09 2.23 -10.06
N TYR A 313 8.16 3.14 -9.83
CA TYR A 313 6.75 2.85 -9.59
C TYR A 313 5.91 2.98 -10.87
#